data_af0af64ad21d495835e33d283a4c3060
#
_entry.id   af0af64ad21d495835e33d283a4c3060
#
_cell.length_a   1.000
_cell.length_b   1.000
_cell.length_c   1.000
_cell.angle_alpha   90.00
_cell.angle_beta   90.00
_cell.angle_gamma   90.00
#
_symmetry.space_group_name_H-M   'P 1'
#
loop_
_entity.id
_entity.type
_entity.pdbx_description
1 polymer ?
#
loop_
_entity_poly.entity_id
_entity_poly.type
_entity_poly.pdbx_seq_one_letter_code
_entity_poly.pdbx_strand_id
1 'polypeptide(L)' 'MQNSYTLADLEAAINYWRARLPSQGEALCLCAEASALAEPYALMIFNAQSAIEQRELSSAALEALAQWHRAQAGS' A
#
# COMPACT_ATOMS: atom_id res chain seq x y z
N MET A 1 -15.09 -6.77 -4.32
CA MET A 1 -14.41 -5.97 -3.28
C MET A 1 -13.68 -6.89 -2.33
N GLN A 2 -12.45 -6.58 -2.02
CA GLN A 2 -11.66 -7.44 -1.16
C GLN A 2 -11.85 -7.08 0.31
N ASN A 3 -11.96 -8.12 1.13
CA ASN A 3 -12.04 -7.94 2.58
C ASN A 3 -10.67 -8.03 3.21
N SER A 4 -9.70 -8.54 2.47
CA SER A 4 -8.33 -8.66 2.96
C SER A 4 -7.37 -8.42 1.80
N TYR A 5 -6.13 -8.13 2.16
CA TYR A 5 -5.07 -7.89 1.18
C TYR A 5 -3.87 -8.73 1.54
N THR A 6 -3.20 -9.28 0.53
CA THR A 6 -2.00 -10.07 0.77
C THR A 6 -0.79 -9.16 0.85
N LEU A 7 0.32 -9.74 1.32
CA LEU A 7 1.58 -9.02 1.33
C LEU A 7 1.95 -8.55 -0.07
N ALA A 8 1.70 -9.40 -1.07
CA ALA A 8 1.99 -9.04 -2.46
C ALA A 8 1.12 -7.87 -2.93
N ASP A 9 -0.13 -7.81 -2.47
CA ASP A 9 -1.01 -6.70 -2.82
C ASP A 9 -0.45 -5.38 -2.30
N LEU A 10 -0.01 -5.38 -1.04
CA LEU A 10 0.55 -4.16 -0.45
C LEU A 10 1.84 -3.77 -1.14
N GLU A 11 2.67 -4.75 -1.44
CA GLU A 11 3.92 -4.48 -2.14
C GLU A 11 3.66 -3.86 -3.52
N ALA A 12 2.72 -4.42 -4.25
CA ALA A 12 2.39 -3.90 -5.58
C ALA A 12 1.83 -2.48 -5.50
N ALA A 13 0.98 -2.24 -4.50
CA ALA A 13 0.40 -0.91 -4.32
C ALA A 13 1.46 0.11 -3.93
N ILE A 14 2.39 -0.26 -3.06
CA ILE A 14 3.48 0.62 -2.67
C ILE A 14 4.32 0.97 -3.90
N ASN A 15 4.65 -0.02 -4.71
CA ASN A 15 5.45 0.20 -5.91
C ASN A 15 4.71 1.09 -6.91
N TYR A 16 3.40 0.91 -7.02
CA TYR A 16 2.58 1.76 -7.87
C TYR A 16 2.68 3.22 -7.46
N TRP A 17 2.53 3.48 -6.17
CA TRP A 17 2.58 4.87 -5.67
C TRP A 17 3.97 5.46 -5.76
N ARG A 18 5.00 4.66 -5.53
CA ARG A 18 6.38 5.14 -5.64
C ARG A 18 6.72 5.49 -7.08
N ALA A 19 6.21 4.72 -8.03
CA ALA A 19 6.45 5.00 -9.43
C ALA A 19 5.66 6.22 -9.91
N ARG A 20 4.47 6.40 -9.34
CA ARG A 20 3.59 7.50 -9.73
C ARG A 20 4.04 8.83 -9.10
N LEU A 21 4.48 8.76 -7.86
CA LEU A 21 4.90 9.96 -7.12
C LEU A 21 6.28 9.73 -6.53
N PRO A 22 7.30 9.67 -7.37
CA PRO A 22 8.66 9.39 -6.89
C PRO A 22 9.18 10.51 -6.00
N SER A 23 9.96 10.12 -5.01
CA SER A 23 10.65 11.09 -4.17
C SER A 23 11.62 11.87 -5.00
N GLN A 24 11.71 13.16 -4.72
CA GLN A 24 12.64 14.01 -5.45
C GLN A 24 13.70 14.51 -4.49
N GLY A 25 14.92 14.09 -4.70
CA GLY A 25 16.04 14.58 -3.93
C GLY A 25 16.23 13.94 -2.58
N GLU A 26 15.17 13.51 -1.95
CA GLU A 26 15.25 12.90 -0.63
C GLU A 26 14.89 11.42 -0.77
N ALA A 27 15.89 10.58 -0.74
CA ALA A 27 15.70 9.16 -1.00
C ALA A 27 14.78 8.48 0.01
N LEU A 28 14.66 9.05 1.20
CA LEU A 28 13.86 8.43 2.25
C LEU A 28 12.45 8.95 2.36
N CYS A 29 12.09 9.92 1.53
CA CYS A 29 10.75 10.50 1.59
C CYS A 29 9.80 9.74 0.67
N LEU A 30 8.82 9.12 1.26
CA LEU A 30 7.74 8.47 0.52
C LEU A 30 6.56 9.42 0.44
N CYS A 31 5.77 9.31 -0.62
CA CYS A 31 4.53 10.06 -0.66
C CYS A 31 3.59 9.54 0.44
N ALA A 32 2.58 10.33 0.77
CA ALA A 32 1.68 9.97 1.87
C ALA A 32 1.03 8.61 1.65
N GLU A 33 0.63 8.32 0.41
CA GLU A 33 -0.02 7.05 0.09
C GLU A 33 0.93 5.87 0.28
N ALA A 34 2.14 5.98 -0.23
CA ALA A 34 3.11 4.90 -0.09
C ALA A 34 3.50 4.72 1.37
N SER A 35 3.62 5.81 2.11
CA SER A 35 3.96 5.76 3.53
C SER A 35 2.85 5.08 4.32
N ALA A 36 1.59 5.39 4.02
CA ALA A 36 0.45 4.79 4.69
C ALA A 36 0.40 3.28 4.47
N LEU A 37 0.82 2.83 3.29
CA LEU A 37 0.84 1.41 2.97
C LEU A 37 2.07 0.70 3.54
N ALA A 38 3.18 1.41 3.64
CA ALA A 38 4.42 0.81 4.12
C ALA A 38 4.32 0.39 5.59
N GLU A 39 3.56 1.12 6.38
CA GLU A 39 3.42 0.81 7.79
C GLU A 39 2.80 -0.57 8.04
N PRO A 40 1.60 -0.87 7.49
CA PRO A 40 1.05 -2.21 7.66
C PRO A 40 1.89 -3.28 6.97
N TYR A 41 2.53 -2.93 5.87
CA TYR A 41 3.40 -3.87 5.17
C TYR A 41 4.55 -4.33 6.07
N ALA A 42 5.21 -3.39 6.73
CA ALA A 42 6.29 -3.72 7.65
C ALA A 42 5.81 -4.56 8.82
N LEU A 43 4.63 -4.24 9.36
CA LEU A 43 4.07 -5.01 10.46
C LEU A 43 3.75 -6.43 10.05
N MET A 44 3.27 -6.63 8.83
CA MET A 44 2.99 -7.96 8.33
C MET A 44 4.27 -8.79 8.22
N ILE A 45 5.34 -8.18 7.76
CA ILE A 45 6.61 -8.87 7.65
C ILE A 45 7.13 -9.22 9.04
N PHE A 46 7.06 -8.26 9.96
CA PHE A 46 7.53 -8.49 11.33
C PHE A 46 6.75 -9.61 12.01
N ASN A 47 5.45 -9.68 11.77
CA ASN A 47 4.59 -10.69 12.39
C ASN A 47 4.46 -11.96 11.57
N ALA A 48 5.17 -12.06 10.45
CA ALA A 48 5.08 -13.19 9.54
C ALA A 48 3.66 -13.44 9.05
N GLN A 49 2.92 -12.36 8.82
CA GLN A 49 1.56 -12.44 8.29
C GLN A 49 1.60 -12.43 6.78
N SER A 50 0.75 -13.23 6.15
CA SER A 50 0.65 -13.25 4.70
C SER A 50 -0.49 -12.39 4.18
N ALA A 51 -1.41 -12.00 5.05
CA ALA A 51 -2.56 -11.18 4.66
C ALA A 51 -2.99 -10.32 5.84
N ILE A 52 -3.67 -9.22 5.51
CA ILE A 52 -4.19 -8.30 6.52
C ILE A 52 -5.63 -7.97 6.15
N GLU A 53 -6.50 -7.87 7.15
CA GLU A 53 -7.89 -7.57 6.90
C GLU A 53 -8.08 -6.09 6.67
N GLN A 54 -9.06 -5.78 5.84
CA GLN A 54 -9.38 -4.39 5.51
C GLN A 54 -9.62 -3.55 6.76
N ARG A 55 -10.28 -4.11 7.75
CA ARG A 55 -10.60 -3.37 8.97
C ARG A 55 -9.37 -3.03 9.81
N GLU A 56 -8.25 -3.68 9.55
CA GLU A 56 -7.02 -3.42 10.30
C GLU A 56 -6.19 -2.32 9.65
N LEU A 57 -6.61 -1.85 8.50
CA LEU A 57 -5.89 -0.81 7.78
C LEU A 57 -6.43 0.57 8.13
N SER A 58 -5.55 1.56 8.10
CA SER A 58 -5.97 2.94 8.33
C SER A 58 -6.79 3.44 7.14
N SER A 59 -7.52 4.53 7.34
CA SER A 59 -8.29 5.13 6.27
C SER A 59 -7.40 5.52 5.10
N ALA A 60 -6.21 6.06 5.39
CA ALA A 60 -5.28 6.46 4.35
C ALA A 60 -4.79 5.26 3.55
N ALA A 61 -4.50 4.15 4.23
CA ALA A 61 -4.07 2.94 3.54
C ALA A 61 -5.18 2.37 2.67
N LEU A 62 -6.40 2.36 3.19
CA LEU A 62 -7.55 1.85 2.42
C LEU A 62 -7.79 2.69 1.17
N GLU A 63 -7.69 4.00 1.31
CA GLU A 63 -7.89 4.89 0.16
C GLU A 63 -6.81 4.68 -0.89
N ALA A 64 -5.56 4.52 -0.44
CA ALA A 64 -4.47 4.28 -1.36
C ALA A 64 -4.65 2.96 -2.11
N LEU A 65 -5.10 1.93 -1.41
CA LEU A 65 -5.37 0.64 -2.03
C LEU A 65 -6.54 0.73 -3.01
N ALA A 66 -7.57 1.49 -2.66
CA ALA A 66 -8.73 1.65 -3.53
C ALA A 66 -8.33 2.34 -4.83
N GLN A 67 -7.48 3.34 -4.77
CA GLN A 67 -7.04 4.03 -5.96
C GLN A 67 -6.15 3.13 -6.82
N TRP A 68 -5.29 2.34 -6.17
CA TRP A 68 -4.47 1.37 -6.89
C TRP A 68 -5.34 0.36 -7.64
N HIS A 69 -6.38 -0.15 -6.97
CA HIS A 69 -7.31 -1.10 -7.58
C HIS A 69 -8.00 -0.51 -8.79
N ARG A 70 -8.46 0.73 -8.65
CA ARG A 70 -9.15 1.39 -9.77
C ARG A 70 -8.20 1.61 -10.95
N ALA A 71 -6.95 1.92 -10.66
CA ALA A 71 -5.98 2.12 -11.72
C ALA A 71 -5.75 0.85 -12.51
N GLN A 72 -5.72 -0.29 -11.83
CA GLN A 72 -5.54 -1.56 -12.49
C GLN A 72 -6.77 -1.97 -13.28
N ALA A 73 -7.93 -1.76 -12.71
CA ALA A 73 -9.16 -2.15 -13.36
C ALA A 73 -9.46 -1.28 -14.58
N GLY A 74 -8.98 -0.04 -14.57
CA GLY A 74 -9.23 0.89 -15.65
C GLY A 74 -8.25 0.84 -16.79
N SER A 75 -7.21 0.05 -16.68
CA SER A 75 -6.18 0.02 -17.72
C SER A 75 -6.42 -1.02 -18.79
#